data_accefc35bcb59238e2787128e6385592
#
_entry.id   accefc35bcb59238e2787128e6385592
#
_cell.length_a   1.000
_cell.length_b   1.000
_cell.length_c   1.000
_cell.angle_alpha   90.00
_cell.angle_beta   90.00
_cell.angle_gamma   90.00
#
_symmetry.space_group_name_H-M   'P 1'
#
loop_
_entity.id
_entity.type
_entity.pdbx_description
1 polymer ?
#
loop_
_entity_poly.entity_id
_entity_poly.type
_entity_poly.pdbx_seq_one_letter_code
_entity_poly.pdbx_strand_id
1 'polypeptide(L)'
;MTKVIMNGCNGKMGQTITEICKADADIKIVAGIDLYDGIDNDYPVFSSIDKCDVDADVVIDFSNAKAVDGVLDYCVDKQVPVVLCTTGLSDEQLAKVEECYKKVAVLKSANMSLGINTLMALLKKAAQVFAPAGFDMEIVEKHHNLKLDAPSGTALALADSINDAMDNEYHYVYDRSQRREKRDPKEIGISAVRGGSIVGEHEVLFCGQDEVIEFKHTAYSKAVFAKGAVEAAKFLKGKGAGHYDMADVIAAK
;
A
#
# COMPACT_ATOMS: atom_id res chain seq x y z
N MET A 1 17.41 16.06 -5.22
CA MET A 1 16.69 15.98 -3.93
C MET A 1 15.22 16.29 -4.15
N THR A 2 14.31 15.45 -3.66
CA THR A 2 12.85 15.62 -3.76
C THR A 2 12.36 16.37 -2.53
N LYS A 3 11.58 17.45 -2.73
CA LYS A 3 10.98 18.24 -1.66
C LYS A 3 9.57 17.73 -1.37
N VAL A 4 9.25 17.43 -0.12
CA VAL A 4 8.00 16.81 0.31
C VAL A 4 7.23 17.69 1.29
N ILE A 5 5.92 17.85 1.08
CA ILE A 5 4.98 18.22 2.13
C ILE A 5 4.44 16.93 2.75
N MET A 6 4.61 16.77 4.06
CA MET A 6 4.13 15.60 4.80
C MET A 6 2.81 15.90 5.49
N ASN A 7 1.69 15.40 4.96
CA ASN A 7 0.38 15.54 5.59
C ASN A 7 0.13 14.40 6.59
N GLY A 8 -0.21 14.74 7.82
CA GLY A 8 -0.22 13.85 8.98
C GLY A 8 1.16 13.68 9.60
N CYS A 9 2.00 14.74 9.57
CA CYS A 9 3.42 14.68 9.95
C CYS A 9 3.66 14.28 11.41
N ASN A 10 2.76 14.61 12.33
CA ASN A 10 2.89 14.31 13.76
C ASN A 10 2.26 12.98 14.17
N GLY A 11 1.61 12.29 13.21
CA GLY A 11 1.16 10.91 13.40
C GLY A 11 2.31 9.90 13.40
N LYS A 12 2.03 8.66 13.85
CA LYS A 12 3.04 7.58 13.90
C LYS A 12 3.75 7.34 12.57
N MET A 13 2.99 7.32 11.46
CA MET A 13 3.56 7.12 10.12
C MET A 13 4.33 8.36 9.66
N GLY A 14 3.82 9.56 9.92
CA GLY A 14 4.49 10.82 9.58
C GLY A 14 5.86 10.92 10.24
N GLN A 15 5.95 10.61 11.52
CA GLN A 15 7.23 10.60 12.24
C GLN A 15 8.19 9.52 11.71
N THR A 16 7.68 8.32 11.37
CA THR A 16 8.50 7.29 10.75
C THR A 16 9.05 7.74 9.38
N ILE A 17 8.23 8.41 8.56
CA ILE A 17 8.65 8.98 7.27
C ILE A 17 9.67 10.10 7.49
N THR A 18 9.47 10.95 8.49
CA THR A 18 10.40 12.01 8.87
C THR A 18 11.81 11.45 9.16
N GLU A 19 11.90 10.40 9.98
CA GLU A 19 13.17 9.76 10.28
C GLU A 19 13.83 9.09 9.06
N ILE A 20 13.03 8.47 8.18
CA ILE A 20 13.54 7.89 6.92
C ILE A 20 14.09 9.01 6.03
N CYS A 21 13.38 10.12 5.87
CA CYS A 21 13.82 11.24 5.05
C CYS A 21 15.06 11.94 5.59
N LYS A 22 15.24 12.02 6.92
CA LYS A 22 16.48 12.55 7.54
C LYS A 22 17.72 11.74 7.17
N ALA A 23 17.56 10.43 6.99
CA ALA A 23 18.65 9.52 6.65
C ALA A 23 18.93 9.40 5.14
N ASP A 24 18.14 10.07 4.29
CA ASP A 24 18.17 9.92 2.84
C ASP A 24 18.48 11.26 2.14
N ALA A 25 19.62 11.34 1.46
CA ALA A 25 20.09 12.56 0.80
C ALA A 25 19.25 12.99 -0.41
N ASP A 26 18.43 12.09 -0.97
CA ASP A 26 17.68 12.34 -2.20
C ASP A 26 16.28 12.90 -1.95
N ILE A 27 15.83 12.99 -0.69
CA ILE A 27 14.52 13.48 -0.31
C ILE A 27 14.60 14.32 0.97
N LYS A 28 13.74 15.34 1.08
CA LYS A 28 13.64 16.19 2.25
C LYS A 28 12.20 16.61 2.48
N ILE A 29 11.73 16.52 3.72
CA ILE A 29 10.48 17.16 4.14
C ILE A 29 10.75 18.66 4.29
N VAL A 30 9.99 19.48 3.58
CA VAL A 30 10.11 20.95 3.61
C VAL A 30 8.99 21.61 4.39
N ALA A 31 7.85 20.92 4.57
CA ALA A 31 6.74 21.36 5.42
C ALA A 31 5.95 20.14 5.91
N GLY A 32 5.33 20.27 7.06
CA GLY A 32 4.39 19.32 7.63
C GLY A 32 3.00 19.91 7.76
N ILE A 33 1.98 19.08 7.68
CA ILE A 33 0.59 19.45 7.95
C ILE A 33 0.07 18.56 9.07
N ASP A 34 -0.38 19.14 10.17
CA ASP A 34 -1.04 18.43 11.25
C ASP A 34 -1.84 19.41 12.13
N LEU A 35 -2.94 18.92 12.73
CA LEU A 35 -3.68 19.68 13.73
C LEU A 35 -2.99 19.69 15.10
N TYR A 36 -2.21 18.65 15.38
CA TYR A 36 -1.41 18.53 16.59
C TYR A 36 0.00 19.08 16.32
N ASP A 37 0.43 20.08 17.08
CA ASP A 37 1.70 20.79 16.93
C ASP A 37 2.71 20.52 18.06
N GLY A 38 2.41 19.55 18.93
CA GLY A 38 3.24 19.23 20.10
C GLY A 38 4.55 18.47 19.82
N ILE A 39 4.95 18.33 18.54
CA ILE A 39 6.22 17.69 18.15
C ILE A 39 7.11 18.76 17.50
N ASP A 40 8.36 18.85 17.98
CA ASP A 40 9.39 19.72 17.40
C ASP A 40 9.98 19.04 16.16
N ASN A 41 9.66 19.58 14.99
CA ASN A 41 10.13 19.09 13.69
C ASN A 41 11.18 20.06 13.10
N ASP A 42 12.12 19.54 12.31
CA ASP A 42 13.12 20.33 11.59
C ASP A 42 12.55 21.13 10.38
N TYR A 43 11.22 21.22 10.28
CA TYR A 43 10.49 21.91 9.23
C TYR A 43 9.23 22.58 9.81
N PRO A 44 8.70 23.66 9.17
CA PRO A 44 7.48 24.30 9.64
C PRO A 44 6.27 23.37 9.54
N VAL A 45 5.37 23.44 10.53
CA VAL A 45 4.12 22.68 10.57
C VAL A 45 2.93 23.64 10.46
N PHE A 46 2.02 23.35 9.55
CA PHE A 46 0.80 24.12 9.30
C PHE A 46 -0.42 23.32 9.78
N SER A 47 -1.44 24.02 10.28
CA SER A 47 -2.67 23.36 10.76
C SER A 47 -3.58 22.83 9.65
N SER A 48 -3.36 23.26 8.39
CA SER A 48 -4.07 22.78 7.20
C SER A 48 -3.24 23.06 5.94
N ILE A 49 -3.47 22.26 4.88
CA ILE A 49 -2.65 22.33 3.67
C ILE A 49 -2.84 23.61 2.88
N ASP A 50 -4.03 24.23 2.94
CA ASP A 50 -4.35 25.52 2.33
C ASP A 50 -3.56 26.69 2.90
N LYS A 51 -3.03 26.55 4.13
CA LYS A 51 -2.17 27.54 4.77
C LYS A 51 -0.68 27.34 4.46
N CYS A 52 -0.33 26.26 3.80
CA CYS A 52 1.06 25.97 3.45
C CYS A 52 1.47 26.77 2.22
N ASP A 53 2.41 27.68 2.39
CA ASP A 53 3.02 28.51 1.35
C ASP A 53 4.38 28.03 0.88
N VAL A 54 4.77 26.82 1.27
CA VAL A 54 6.07 26.20 0.94
C VAL A 54 5.99 25.42 -0.36
N ASP A 55 6.89 25.70 -1.30
CA ASP A 55 6.99 24.96 -2.54
C ASP A 55 7.54 23.55 -2.32
N ALA A 56 6.86 22.56 -2.92
CA ALA A 56 7.24 21.16 -2.87
C ALA A 56 7.10 20.46 -4.23
N ASP A 57 7.82 19.36 -4.40
CA ASP A 57 7.75 18.49 -5.58
C ASP A 57 6.62 17.47 -5.48
N VAL A 58 6.22 17.10 -4.24
CA VAL A 58 5.23 16.04 -3.97
C VAL A 58 4.62 16.19 -2.58
N VAL A 59 3.37 15.78 -2.42
CA VAL A 59 2.71 15.60 -1.11
C VAL A 59 2.70 14.11 -0.77
N ILE A 60 3.07 13.74 0.45
CA ILE A 60 2.78 12.41 1.02
C ILE A 60 1.64 12.56 2.03
N ASP A 61 0.56 11.83 1.85
CA ASP A 61 -0.61 11.88 2.72
C ASP A 61 -0.79 10.59 3.52
N PHE A 62 -0.55 10.69 4.83
CA PHE A 62 -0.87 9.68 5.85
C PHE A 62 -1.75 10.28 6.96
N SER A 63 -2.80 10.97 6.58
CA SER A 63 -3.69 11.65 7.50
C SER A 63 -4.96 10.83 7.82
N ASN A 64 -6.11 11.39 7.58
CA ASN A 64 -7.41 10.74 7.74
C ASN A 64 -8.34 11.14 6.59
N ALA A 65 -9.40 10.35 6.36
CA ALA A 65 -10.31 10.57 5.23
C ALA A 65 -10.93 11.97 5.19
N LYS A 66 -11.14 12.64 6.34
CA LYS A 66 -11.73 13.99 6.40
C LYS A 66 -10.81 15.07 5.80
N ALA A 67 -9.50 14.83 5.74
CA ALA A 67 -8.54 15.79 5.20
C ALA A 67 -8.30 15.61 3.69
N VAL A 68 -8.66 14.45 3.12
CA VAL A 68 -8.28 14.06 1.75
C VAL A 68 -8.82 15.02 0.70
N ASP A 69 -10.05 15.51 0.85
CA ASP A 69 -10.65 16.44 -0.12
C ASP A 69 -9.84 17.73 -0.28
N GLY A 70 -9.40 18.32 0.85
CA GLY A 70 -8.55 19.51 0.84
C GLY A 70 -7.15 19.24 0.28
N VAL A 71 -6.58 18.05 0.54
CA VAL A 71 -5.30 17.66 -0.02
C VAL A 71 -5.37 17.53 -1.53
N LEU A 72 -6.42 16.86 -2.05
CA LEU A 72 -6.61 16.71 -3.49
C LEU A 72 -6.83 18.05 -4.20
N ASP A 73 -7.64 18.93 -3.62
CA ASP A 73 -7.88 20.28 -4.15
C ASP A 73 -6.57 21.09 -4.22
N TYR A 74 -5.79 21.09 -3.15
CA TYR A 74 -4.47 21.72 -3.11
C TYR A 74 -3.54 21.16 -4.20
N CYS A 75 -3.45 19.84 -4.31
CA CYS A 75 -2.58 19.19 -5.29
C CYS A 75 -2.95 19.55 -6.73
N VAL A 76 -4.26 19.64 -7.03
CA VAL A 76 -4.76 20.05 -8.34
C VAL A 76 -4.46 21.52 -8.59
N ASP A 77 -4.73 22.42 -7.62
CA ASP A 77 -4.53 23.86 -7.77
C ASP A 77 -3.05 24.23 -7.93
N LYS A 78 -2.18 23.59 -7.15
CA LYS A 78 -0.74 23.83 -7.18
C LYS A 78 0.01 22.99 -8.20
N GLN A 79 -0.65 22.06 -8.87
CA GLN A 79 -0.05 21.10 -9.80
C GLN A 79 1.07 20.29 -9.13
N VAL A 80 0.87 19.91 -7.86
CA VAL A 80 1.81 19.12 -7.05
C VAL A 80 1.32 17.67 -6.97
N PRO A 81 2.12 16.70 -7.42
CA PRO A 81 1.81 15.27 -7.28
C PRO A 81 1.52 14.83 -5.85
N VAL A 82 0.73 13.78 -5.68
CA VAL A 82 0.40 13.23 -4.34
C VAL A 82 0.55 11.72 -4.25
N VAL A 83 1.21 11.26 -3.19
CA VAL A 83 1.21 9.86 -2.73
C VAL A 83 0.10 9.73 -1.68
N LEU A 84 -1.04 9.20 -2.07
CA LEU A 84 -2.24 9.08 -1.25
C LEU A 84 -2.26 7.75 -0.51
N CYS A 85 -1.89 7.76 0.77
CA CYS A 85 -1.83 6.56 1.63
C CYS A 85 -2.98 6.50 2.64
N THR A 86 -3.80 7.55 2.74
CA THR A 86 -4.97 7.56 3.62
C THR A 86 -6.00 6.54 3.17
N THR A 87 -6.50 5.75 4.13
CA THR A 87 -7.48 4.68 3.94
C THR A 87 -8.87 5.09 4.42
N GLY A 88 -9.89 4.27 4.09
CA GLY A 88 -11.26 4.52 4.55
C GLY A 88 -11.96 5.66 3.83
N LEU A 89 -11.60 5.91 2.56
CA LEU A 89 -12.24 6.89 1.70
C LEU A 89 -13.68 6.45 1.36
N SER A 90 -14.60 7.41 1.28
CA SER A 90 -15.95 7.18 0.76
C SER A 90 -15.95 7.02 -0.76
N ASP A 91 -17.07 6.52 -1.31
CA ASP A 91 -17.23 6.37 -2.77
C ASP A 91 -17.12 7.73 -3.49
N GLU A 92 -17.63 8.82 -2.88
CA GLU A 92 -17.50 10.17 -3.42
C GLU A 92 -16.03 10.63 -3.43
N GLN A 93 -15.28 10.31 -2.38
CA GLN A 93 -13.85 10.61 -2.33
C GLN A 93 -13.05 9.78 -3.34
N LEU A 94 -13.39 8.51 -3.52
CA LEU A 94 -12.78 7.68 -4.55
C LEU A 94 -13.04 8.23 -5.96
N ALA A 95 -14.28 8.66 -6.25
CA ALA A 95 -14.61 9.33 -7.51
C ALA A 95 -13.82 10.64 -7.70
N LYS A 96 -13.63 11.42 -6.64
CA LYS A 96 -12.80 12.64 -6.68
C LYS A 96 -11.32 12.31 -6.97
N VAL A 97 -10.78 11.25 -6.39
CA VAL A 97 -9.42 10.76 -6.69
C VAL A 97 -9.29 10.45 -8.20
N GLU A 98 -10.26 9.76 -8.80
CA GLU A 98 -10.26 9.44 -10.23
C GLU A 98 -10.28 10.70 -11.11
N GLU A 99 -11.05 11.73 -10.73
CA GLU A 99 -11.03 13.00 -11.43
C GLU A 99 -9.68 13.74 -11.29
N CYS A 100 -8.99 13.57 -10.16
CA CYS A 100 -7.67 14.14 -9.95
C CYS A 100 -6.60 13.50 -10.85
N TYR A 101 -6.73 12.22 -11.23
CA TYR A 101 -5.82 11.55 -12.18
C TYR A 101 -5.72 12.28 -13.52
N LYS A 102 -6.79 12.99 -13.93
CA LYS A 102 -6.83 13.75 -15.19
C LYS A 102 -6.08 15.08 -15.10
N LYS A 103 -5.74 15.54 -13.88
CA LYS A 103 -5.24 16.90 -13.62
C LYS A 103 -3.84 16.91 -13.02
N VAL A 104 -3.50 15.92 -12.20
CA VAL A 104 -2.24 15.82 -11.48
C VAL A 104 -1.83 14.35 -11.33
N ALA A 105 -0.55 14.08 -11.11
CA ALA A 105 -0.10 12.73 -10.82
C ALA A 105 -0.55 12.32 -9.41
N VAL A 106 -1.28 11.22 -9.30
CA VAL A 106 -1.72 10.64 -8.03
C VAL A 106 -1.25 9.19 -7.95
N LEU A 107 -0.45 8.88 -6.95
CA LEU A 107 -0.09 7.50 -6.65
C LEU A 107 -0.96 7.00 -5.50
N LYS A 108 -1.75 5.97 -5.79
CA LYS A 108 -2.58 5.26 -4.81
C LYS A 108 -2.41 3.75 -5.01
N SER A 109 -2.04 3.04 -3.95
CA SER A 109 -1.83 1.59 -3.99
C SER A 109 -2.50 0.92 -2.79
N ALA A 110 -2.97 -0.31 -2.98
CA ALA A 110 -3.58 -1.10 -1.91
C ALA A 110 -2.60 -1.38 -0.75
N ASN A 111 -1.32 -1.45 -1.06
CA ASN A 111 -0.25 -1.64 -0.09
C ASN A 111 0.99 -0.84 -0.54
N MET A 112 1.62 -0.12 0.37
CA MET A 112 2.81 0.68 0.06
C MET A 112 4.13 -0.09 0.17
N SER A 113 4.13 -1.34 0.67
CA SER A 113 5.37 -2.13 0.79
C SER A 113 5.95 -2.50 -0.58
N LEU A 114 7.20 -2.16 -0.83
CA LEU A 114 7.94 -2.63 -2.00
C LEU A 114 7.97 -4.17 -2.05
N GLY A 115 8.20 -4.81 -0.89
CA GLY A 115 8.26 -6.27 -0.80
C GLY A 115 6.93 -6.94 -1.20
N ILE A 116 5.80 -6.45 -0.70
CA ILE A 116 4.47 -6.98 -1.05
C ILE A 116 4.16 -6.78 -2.55
N ASN A 117 4.44 -5.59 -3.10
CA ASN A 117 4.15 -5.34 -4.51
C ASN A 117 5.09 -6.13 -5.44
N THR A 118 6.36 -6.31 -5.07
CA THR A 118 7.26 -7.23 -5.79
C THR A 118 6.76 -8.66 -5.72
N LEU A 119 6.28 -9.09 -4.54
CA LEU A 119 5.70 -10.42 -4.34
C LEU A 119 4.48 -10.62 -5.25
N MET A 120 3.56 -9.67 -5.31
CA MET A 120 2.41 -9.73 -6.23
C MET A 120 2.83 -9.92 -7.69
N ALA A 121 3.85 -9.20 -8.15
CA ALA A 121 4.37 -9.34 -9.51
C ALA A 121 4.99 -10.74 -9.77
N LEU A 122 5.69 -11.30 -8.77
CA LEU A 122 6.25 -12.67 -8.86
C LEU A 122 5.13 -13.72 -8.84
N LEU A 123 4.11 -13.54 -8.02
CA LEU A 123 2.98 -14.48 -7.89
C LEU A 123 2.18 -14.57 -9.19
N LYS A 124 2.01 -13.48 -9.94
CA LYS A 124 1.38 -13.51 -11.29
C LYS A 124 2.12 -14.48 -12.21
N LYS A 125 3.45 -14.42 -12.24
CA LYS A 125 4.27 -15.32 -13.05
C LYS A 125 4.25 -16.76 -12.51
N ALA A 126 4.31 -16.93 -11.20
CA ALA A 126 4.26 -18.23 -10.55
C ALA A 126 2.92 -18.95 -10.83
N ALA A 127 1.80 -18.25 -10.71
CA ALA A 127 0.47 -18.78 -10.97
C ALA A 127 0.32 -19.29 -12.41
N GLN A 128 0.81 -18.54 -13.39
CA GLN A 128 0.78 -18.94 -14.82
C GLN A 128 1.57 -20.22 -15.10
N VAL A 129 2.55 -20.56 -14.27
CA VAL A 129 3.34 -21.79 -14.40
C VAL A 129 2.74 -22.93 -13.60
N PHE A 130 2.41 -22.69 -12.33
CA PHE A 130 2.05 -23.75 -11.39
C PHE A 130 0.57 -24.16 -11.47
N ALA A 131 -0.35 -23.24 -11.71
CA ALA A 131 -1.77 -23.58 -11.78
C ALA A 131 -2.09 -24.54 -12.94
N PRO A 132 -1.60 -24.34 -14.19
CA PRO A 132 -1.80 -25.32 -15.26
C PRO A 132 -1.08 -26.65 -15.01
N ALA A 133 -0.03 -26.65 -14.19
CA ALA A 133 0.67 -27.87 -13.79
C ALA A 133 -0.04 -28.65 -12.65
N GLY A 134 -1.20 -28.16 -12.18
CA GLY A 134 -2.03 -28.84 -11.20
C GLY A 134 -1.64 -28.56 -9.74
N PHE A 135 -0.93 -27.46 -9.47
CA PHE A 135 -0.65 -27.02 -8.11
C PHE A 135 -1.87 -26.33 -7.49
N ASP A 136 -2.19 -26.67 -6.27
CA ASP A 136 -3.17 -25.98 -5.45
C ASP A 136 -2.59 -24.68 -4.89
N MET A 137 -3.42 -23.66 -4.73
CA MET A 137 -3.00 -22.35 -4.24
C MET A 137 -3.63 -22.04 -2.88
N GLU A 138 -2.79 -21.76 -1.89
CA GLU A 138 -3.20 -21.44 -0.52
C GLU A 138 -2.49 -20.19 -0.02
N ILE A 139 -3.17 -19.37 0.75
CA ILE A 139 -2.62 -18.17 1.40
C ILE A 139 -2.85 -18.29 2.90
N VAL A 140 -1.79 -18.12 3.69
CA VAL A 140 -1.86 -18.05 5.15
C VAL A 140 -1.36 -16.69 5.60
N GLU A 141 -2.20 -15.95 6.33
CA GLU A 141 -1.83 -14.65 6.86
C GLU A 141 -1.90 -14.61 8.38
N LYS A 142 -0.99 -13.88 9.02
CA LYS A 142 -0.89 -13.79 10.48
C LYS A 142 -0.75 -12.34 10.89
N HIS A 143 -1.60 -11.89 11.83
CA HIS A 143 -1.56 -10.55 12.40
C HIS A 143 -1.83 -10.57 13.91
N HIS A 144 -1.59 -9.41 14.53
CA HIS A 144 -1.86 -9.20 15.95
C HIS A 144 -3.33 -9.43 16.31
N ASN A 145 -3.58 -9.74 17.58
CA ASN A 145 -4.90 -10.05 18.12
C ASN A 145 -5.92 -8.89 18.10
N LEU A 146 -5.46 -7.65 17.80
CA LEU A 146 -6.31 -6.45 17.70
C LEU A 146 -6.74 -6.14 16.27
N LYS A 147 -6.33 -6.93 15.25
CA LYS A 147 -6.74 -6.71 13.86
C LYS A 147 -8.16 -7.20 13.64
N LEU A 148 -9.03 -6.30 13.17
CA LEU A 148 -10.48 -6.55 13.04
C LEU A 148 -10.83 -7.32 11.77
N ASP A 149 -10.24 -6.93 10.64
CA ASP A 149 -10.49 -7.57 9.35
C ASP A 149 -9.77 -8.93 9.25
N ALA A 150 -10.47 -9.92 8.73
CA ALA A 150 -9.96 -11.24 8.37
C ALA A 150 -10.75 -11.78 7.16
N PRO A 151 -10.09 -12.14 6.04
CA PRO A 151 -8.66 -11.98 5.79
C PRO A 151 -8.20 -10.52 5.72
N SER A 152 -6.88 -10.30 5.84
CA SER A 152 -6.30 -8.96 5.68
C SER A 152 -6.42 -8.46 4.24
N GLY A 153 -6.53 -7.14 4.04
CA GLY A 153 -6.52 -6.55 2.70
C GLY A 153 -5.29 -6.93 1.86
N THR A 154 -4.13 -7.16 2.49
CA THR A 154 -2.92 -7.64 1.80
C THR A 154 -3.08 -9.08 1.32
N ALA A 155 -3.70 -9.96 2.11
CA ALA A 155 -3.95 -11.35 1.69
C ALA A 155 -4.91 -11.39 0.49
N LEU A 156 -5.96 -10.56 0.51
CA LEU A 156 -6.87 -10.43 -0.62
C LEU A 156 -6.16 -9.88 -1.86
N ALA A 157 -5.32 -8.85 -1.73
CA ALA A 157 -4.56 -8.31 -2.85
C ALA A 157 -3.57 -9.33 -3.46
N LEU A 158 -2.98 -10.21 -2.65
CA LEU A 158 -2.16 -11.33 -3.15
C LEU A 158 -3.02 -12.34 -3.92
N ALA A 159 -4.20 -12.70 -3.39
CA ALA A 159 -5.15 -13.59 -4.07
C ALA A 159 -5.67 -12.98 -5.38
N ASP A 160 -6.06 -11.71 -5.37
CA ASP A 160 -6.48 -10.97 -6.56
C ASP A 160 -5.38 -10.95 -7.62
N SER A 161 -4.13 -10.71 -7.21
CA SER A 161 -2.97 -10.71 -8.12
C SER A 161 -2.77 -12.07 -8.82
N ILE A 162 -2.98 -13.17 -8.09
CA ILE A 162 -2.93 -14.53 -8.66
C ILE A 162 -4.11 -14.73 -9.61
N ASN A 163 -5.31 -14.39 -9.17
CA ASN A 163 -6.56 -14.63 -9.92
C ASN A 163 -6.63 -13.81 -11.21
N ASP A 164 -6.18 -12.54 -11.17
CA ASP A 164 -6.04 -11.71 -12.37
C ASP A 164 -5.16 -12.36 -13.44
N ALA A 165 -4.06 -13.00 -13.02
CA ALA A 165 -3.16 -13.67 -13.94
C ALA A 165 -3.74 -14.98 -14.52
N MET A 166 -4.87 -15.43 -13.97
CA MET A 166 -5.62 -16.65 -14.33
C MET A 166 -7.02 -16.31 -14.87
N ASP A 167 -7.19 -15.11 -15.46
CA ASP A 167 -8.44 -14.66 -16.08
C ASP A 167 -9.66 -14.63 -15.12
N ASN A 168 -9.40 -14.49 -13.81
CA ASN A 168 -10.38 -14.50 -12.73
C ASN A 168 -11.23 -15.78 -12.67
N GLU A 169 -10.66 -16.92 -13.04
CA GLU A 169 -11.36 -18.21 -13.03
C GLU A 169 -11.42 -18.87 -11.65
N TYR A 170 -10.69 -18.37 -10.66
CA TYR A 170 -10.61 -18.95 -9.32
C TYR A 170 -11.57 -18.26 -8.35
N HIS A 171 -12.08 -19.04 -7.40
CA HIS A 171 -12.91 -18.54 -6.31
C HIS A 171 -12.16 -18.64 -4.97
N TYR A 172 -12.47 -17.73 -4.02
CA TYR A 172 -11.83 -17.69 -2.72
C TYR A 172 -12.58 -18.51 -1.69
N VAL A 173 -11.85 -19.30 -0.91
CA VAL A 173 -12.39 -20.08 0.19
C VAL A 173 -11.71 -19.64 1.49
N TYR A 174 -12.51 -19.03 2.37
CA TYR A 174 -12.07 -18.56 3.67
C TYR A 174 -12.37 -19.62 4.72
N ASP A 175 -11.35 -20.34 5.17
CA ASP A 175 -11.52 -21.42 6.13
C ASP A 175 -12.29 -22.66 5.61
N ARG A 176 -11.71 -23.82 5.81
CA ARG A 176 -12.31 -25.11 5.42
C ARG A 176 -12.92 -25.87 6.59
N SER A 177 -12.94 -25.32 7.81
CA SER A 177 -13.38 -26.04 9.03
C SER A 177 -14.85 -26.50 8.95
N GLN A 178 -15.67 -25.79 8.19
CA GLN A 178 -17.09 -26.09 7.98
C GLN A 178 -17.36 -27.00 6.76
N ARG A 179 -16.32 -27.41 6.04
CA ARG A 179 -16.44 -28.20 4.81
C ARG A 179 -15.95 -29.64 5.00
N ARG A 180 -16.72 -30.62 4.50
CA ARG A 180 -16.37 -32.04 4.47
C ARG A 180 -16.39 -32.57 3.04
N GLU A 181 -15.72 -31.88 2.15
CA GLU A 181 -15.62 -32.17 0.73
C GLU A 181 -14.18 -32.06 0.22
N LYS A 182 -13.90 -32.65 -0.92
CA LYS A 182 -12.59 -32.47 -1.57
C LYS A 182 -12.44 -31.03 -2.02
N ARG A 183 -11.17 -30.56 -2.03
CA ARG A 183 -10.80 -29.26 -2.54
C ARG A 183 -11.16 -29.15 -4.04
N ASP A 184 -11.75 -28.02 -4.45
CA ASP A 184 -11.98 -27.71 -5.85
C ASP A 184 -10.65 -27.29 -6.51
N PRO A 185 -10.31 -27.77 -7.73
CA PRO A 185 -9.10 -27.34 -8.43
C PRO A 185 -9.03 -25.84 -8.75
N LYS A 186 -10.16 -25.14 -8.80
CA LYS A 186 -10.24 -23.68 -9.03
C LYS A 186 -10.43 -22.87 -7.75
N GLU A 187 -9.95 -23.39 -6.62
CA GLU A 187 -10.01 -22.73 -5.33
C GLU A 187 -8.69 -22.05 -4.99
N ILE A 188 -8.73 -20.82 -4.47
CA ILE A 188 -7.65 -20.20 -3.71
C ILE A 188 -8.09 -20.18 -2.25
N GLY A 189 -7.43 -20.99 -1.41
CA GLY A 189 -7.71 -21.00 0.02
C GLY A 189 -7.06 -19.82 0.72
N ILE A 190 -7.75 -19.18 1.69
CA ILE A 190 -7.19 -18.08 2.46
C ILE A 190 -7.49 -18.31 3.94
N SER A 191 -6.44 -18.50 4.74
CA SER A 191 -6.51 -18.74 6.18
C SER A 191 -5.92 -17.59 6.98
N ALA A 192 -6.61 -17.15 8.02
CA ALA A 192 -6.21 -16.03 8.85
C ALA A 192 -5.89 -16.44 10.28
N VAL A 193 -4.70 -16.08 10.78
CA VAL A 193 -4.29 -16.25 12.17
C VAL A 193 -4.26 -14.90 12.88
N ARG A 194 -4.78 -14.84 14.11
CA ARG A 194 -4.76 -13.66 14.99
C ARG A 194 -4.09 -14.02 16.30
N GLY A 195 -2.96 -13.35 16.63
CA GLY A 195 -2.23 -13.66 17.86
C GLY A 195 -1.14 -12.66 18.19
N GLY A 196 -0.94 -12.44 19.48
CA GLY A 196 0.13 -11.60 20.02
C GLY A 196 0.21 -10.22 19.37
N SER A 197 1.44 -9.82 19.04
CA SER A 197 1.80 -8.54 18.45
C SER A 197 2.35 -8.67 17.02
N ILE A 198 2.01 -9.74 16.30
CA ILE A 198 2.48 -9.99 14.93
C ILE A 198 2.10 -8.79 14.05
N VAL A 199 3.08 -8.14 13.45
CA VAL A 199 2.85 -6.95 12.62
C VAL A 199 2.13 -7.31 11.31
N GLY A 200 2.58 -8.39 10.66
CA GLY A 200 1.98 -8.97 9.47
C GLY A 200 2.89 -9.98 8.80
N GLU A 201 2.39 -11.19 8.62
CA GLU A 201 3.03 -12.24 7.82
C GLU A 201 2.05 -12.70 6.75
N HIS A 202 2.56 -12.98 5.56
CA HIS A 202 1.80 -13.51 4.44
C HIS A 202 2.62 -14.60 3.77
N GLU A 203 2.07 -15.78 3.69
CA GLU A 203 2.64 -16.96 3.05
C GLU A 203 1.71 -17.38 1.91
N VAL A 204 2.25 -17.52 0.70
CA VAL A 204 1.54 -18.05 -0.46
C VAL A 204 2.18 -19.36 -0.84
N LEU A 205 1.40 -20.42 -0.82
CA LEU A 205 1.84 -21.78 -1.10
C LEU A 205 1.29 -22.25 -2.44
N PHE A 206 2.15 -22.79 -3.27
CA PHE A 206 1.79 -23.57 -4.45
C PHE A 206 2.09 -25.04 -4.12
N CYS A 207 1.05 -25.84 -3.93
CA CYS A 207 1.14 -27.21 -3.45
C CYS A 207 0.99 -28.17 -4.62
N GLY A 208 2.10 -28.76 -5.06
CA GLY A 208 2.15 -29.83 -6.05
C GLY A 208 2.01 -31.22 -5.41
N GLN A 209 2.13 -32.30 -6.20
CA GLN A 209 1.94 -33.64 -5.69
C GLN A 209 3.02 -34.05 -4.68
N ASP A 210 4.28 -33.82 -4.91
CA ASP A 210 5.38 -34.24 -4.03
C ASP A 210 6.28 -33.04 -3.64
N GLU A 211 5.78 -31.81 -3.83
CA GLU A 211 6.51 -30.59 -3.53
C GLU A 211 5.56 -29.44 -3.13
N VAL A 212 6.10 -28.49 -2.38
CA VAL A 212 5.45 -27.21 -2.07
C VAL A 212 6.44 -26.09 -2.35
N ILE A 213 5.98 -25.06 -3.05
CA ILE A 213 6.73 -23.82 -3.25
C ILE A 213 6.08 -22.73 -2.41
N GLU A 214 6.87 -22.08 -1.57
CA GLU A 214 6.40 -21.07 -0.64
C GLU A 214 7.01 -19.70 -0.97
N PHE A 215 6.15 -18.69 -1.03
CA PHE A 215 6.53 -17.28 -1.07
C PHE A 215 6.09 -16.61 0.22
N LYS A 216 7.04 -16.12 1.00
CA LYS A 216 6.77 -15.56 2.32
C LYS A 216 7.25 -14.11 2.43
N HIS A 217 6.40 -13.24 3.01
CA HIS A 217 6.74 -11.90 3.44
C HIS A 217 6.42 -11.73 4.93
N THR A 218 7.39 -11.23 5.69
CA THR A 218 7.24 -10.90 7.11
C THR A 218 7.56 -9.43 7.33
N ALA A 219 6.59 -8.65 7.81
CA ALA A 219 6.79 -7.29 8.24
C ALA A 219 7.14 -7.27 9.74
N TYR A 220 8.32 -6.77 10.09
CA TYR A 220 8.74 -6.59 11.48
C TYR A 220 8.29 -5.24 12.08
N SER A 221 7.96 -4.27 11.22
CA SER A 221 7.42 -2.97 11.62
C SER A 221 6.60 -2.34 10.50
N LYS A 222 5.79 -1.32 10.84
CA LYS A 222 5.06 -0.52 9.84
C LYS A 222 5.97 0.39 9.01
N ALA A 223 7.27 0.49 9.33
CA ALA A 223 8.23 1.29 8.57
C ALA A 223 8.39 0.80 7.11
N VAL A 224 8.04 -0.45 6.80
CA VAL A 224 8.02 -0.95 5.42
C VAL A 224 7.09 -0.14 4.51
N PHE A 225 5.95 0.32 5.04
CA PHE A 225 5.00 1.17 4.29
C PHE A 225 5.51 2.61 4.17
N ALA A 226 6.14 3.14 5.22
CA ALA A 226 6.77 4.46 5.21
C ALA A 226 7.88 4.53 4.15
N LYS A 227 8.75 3.49 4.11
CA LYS A 227 9.80 3.39 3.10
C LYS A 227 9.24 3.33 1.68
N GLY A 228 8.17 2.58 1.47
CA GLY A 228 7.48 2.53 0.18
C GLY A 228 6.90 3.89 -0.24
N ALA A 229 6.29 4.63 0.69
CA ALA A 229 5.78 5.97 0.40
C ALA A 229 6.90 6.98 0.05
N VAL A 230 8.07 6.87 0.70
CA VAL A 230 9.24 7.66 0.36
C VAL A 230 9.74 7.35 -1.07
N GLU A 231 9.83 6.08 -1.44
CA GLU A 231 10.21 5.67 -2.79
C GLU A 231 9.16 6.10 -3.84
N ALA A 232 7.87 6.01 -3.49
CA ALA A 232 6.78 6.51 -4.33
C ALA A 232 6.87 8.02 -4.56
N ALA A 233 7.22 8.80 -3.52
CA ALA A 233 7.40 10.24 -3.64
C ALA A 233 8.58 10.62 -4.57
N LYS A 234 9.70 9.91 -4.46
CA LYS A 234 10.84 10.10 -5.37
C LYS A 234 10.47 9.78 -6.82
N PHE A 235 9.73 8.70 -7.03
CA PHE A 235 9.25 8.28 -8.35
C PHE A 235 8.29 9.29 -8.95
N LEU A 236 7.38 9.85 -8.14
CA LEU A 236 6.29 10.70 -8.61
C LEU A 236 6.75 12.12 -8.98
N LYS A 237 7.92 12.56 -8.49
CA LYS A 237 8.50 13.85 -8.83
C LYS A 237 8.63 14.03 -10.34
N GLY A 238 7.99 15.07 -10.88
CA GLY A 238 8.02 15.42 -12.30
C GLY A 238 7.18 14.53 -13.21
N LYS A 239 6.37 13.61 -12.66
CA LYS A 239 5.39 12.83 -13.42
C LYS A 239 4.22 13.73 -13.86
N GLY A 240 3.73 13.50 -15.06
CA GLY A 240 2.51 14.12 -15.57
C GLY A 240 1.25 13.58 -14.91
N ALA A 241 0.12 14.24 -15.13
CA ALA A 241 -1.18 13.79 -14.67
C ALA A 241 -1.45 12.33 -15.02
N GLY A 242 -1.98 11.57 -14.07
CA GLY A 242 -2.23 10.14 -14.24
C GLY A 242 -2.43 9.41 -12.92
N HIS A 243 -2.95 8.20 -13.03
CA HIS A 243 -2.95 7.21 -11.97
C HIS A 243 -1.61 6.46 -11.99
N TYR A 244 -1.00 6.35 -10.82
CA TYR A 244 0.20 5.57 -10.58
C TYR A 244 0.00 4.67 -9.36
N ASP A 245 0.69 3.54 -9.33
CA ASP A 245 0.70 2.62 -8.21
C ASP A 245 2.12 2.14 -7.87
N MET A 246 2.24 1.24 -6.91
CA MET A 246 3.54 0.71 -6.50
C MET A 246 4.16 -0.24 -7.55
N ALA A 247 3.38 -0.78 -8.49
CA ALA A 247 3.93 -1.56 -9.60
C ALA A 247 4.71 -0.66 -10.56
N ASP A 248 4.24 0.57 -10.82
CA ASP A 248 4.97 1.57 -11.60
C ASP A 248 6.29 1.97 -10.95
N VAL A 249 6.29 2.12 -9.61
CA VAL A 249 7.51 2.41 -8.83
C VAL A 249 8.54 1.30 -8.98
N ILE A 250 8.09 0.04 -8.97
CA ILE A 250 8.97 -1.13 -9.11
C ILE A 250 9.47 -1.26 -10.55
N ALA A 251 8.62 -1.05 -11.53
CA ALA A 251 8.99 -1.13 -12.94
C ALA A 251 10.01 -0.06 -13.38
N ALA A 252 10.09 1.05 -12.64
CA ALA A 252 11.03 2.13 -12.89
C ALA A 252 12.43 1.91 -12.27
N LYS A 253 12.64 0.83 -11.50
CA LYS A 253 13.92 0.46 -10.90
C LYS A 253 14.71 -0.50 -11.78
#